data_3a23c2e7530adf110ddc1dc8d16f875d
#
_entry.id   3a23c2e7530adf110ddc1dc8d16f875d
#
_cell.length_a   1.000
_cell.length_b   1.000
_cell.length_c   1.000
_cell.angle_alpha   90.00
_cell.angle_beta   90.00
_cell.angle_gamma   90.00
#
_symmetry.space_group_name_H-M   'P 1'
#
loop_
_entity.id
_entity.type
_entity.pdbx_description
1 polymer ?
#
loop_
_entity_poly.entity_id
_entity_poly.type
_entity_poly.pdbx_seq_one_letter_code
_entity_poly.pdbx_strand_id
1 'polypeptide(L)'
;MSQIVIISGPPGAGKSAVAEALCERYDRTVHMETDQLYASIRMGFISPWKPGSTRQNLMVSRAAARAATAFAQEQYGVFIDGVIGPHLLPEYVD
;
A
#
# COMPACT_ATOMS: atom_id res chain seq x y z
N MET A 1 -13.12 10.41 -8.52
CA MET A 1 -12.29 9.37 -9.14
C MET A 1 -12.29 8.14 -8.26
N SER A 2 -12.54 6.99 -8.85
CA SER A 2 -12.60 5.73 -8.10
C SER A 2 -11.56 4.78 -8.69
N GLN A 3 -10.32 4.94 -8.27
CA GLN A 3 -9.19 4.23 -8.87
C GLN A 3 -8.15 3.93 -7.79
N ILE A 4 -7.51 2.76 -7.91
CA ILE A 4 -6.42 2.37 -7.03
C ILE A 4 -5.14 2.38 -7.85
N VAL A 5 -4.17 3.17 -7.41
CA VAL A 5 -2.87 3.31 -8.07
C VAL A 5 -1.78 2.84 -7.11
N ILE A 6 -0.92 1.97 -7.59
CA ILE A 6 0.19 1.43 -6.79
C ILE A 6 1.48 2.09 -7.25
N ILE A 7 2.21 2.68 -6.30
CA ILE A 7 3.49 3.29 -6.54
C ILE A 7 4.53 2.46 -5.79
N SER A 8 5.27 1.64 -6.52
CA SER A 8 6.23 0.72 -5.94
C SER A 8 7.66 1.17 -6.28
N GLY A 9 8.58 0.85 -5.39
CA GLY A 9 9.98 1.16 -5.59
C GLY A 9 10.77 0.93 -4.33
N PRO A 10 12.11 0.96 -4.43
CA PRO A 10 12.95 0.73 -3.27
C PRO A 10 12.83 1.89 -2.27
N PRO A 11 13.26 1.67 -1.00
CA PRO A 11 13.30 2.74 -0.01
C PRO A 11 14.13 3.92 -0.53
N GLY A 12 13.67 5.13 -0.26
CA GLY A 12 14.39 6.33 -0.68
C GLY A 12 14.18 6.73 -2.14
N ALA A 13 13.30 6.06 -2.87
CA ALA A 13 13.03 6.39 -4.28
C ALA A 13 12.06 7.57 -4.44
N GLY A 14 11.58 8.16 -3.36
CA GLY A 14 10.65 9.30 -3.45
C GLY A 14 9.20 8.91 -3.66
N LYS A 15 8.83 7.65 -3.39
CA LYS A 15 7.47 7.16 -3.59
C LYS A 15 6.42 7.98 -2.85
N SER A 16 6.70 8.28 -1.59
CA SER A 16 5.73 8.99 -0.74
C SER A 16 5.50 10.41 -1.26
N ALA A 17 6.55 11.09 -1.69
CA ALA A 17 6.41 12.43 -2.25
C ALA A 17 5.61 12.42 -3.55
N VAL A 18 5.81 11.41 -4.40
CA VAL A 18 5.05 11.27 -5.64
C VAL A 18 3.58 11.00 -5.32
N ALA A 19 3.31 10.11 -4.38
CA ALA A 19 1.94 9.78 -3.98
C ALA A 19 1.22 11.02 -3.45
N GLU A 20 1.87 11.78 -2.58
CA GLU A 20 1.28 13.01 -2.04
C GLU A 20 0.96 14.01 -3.15
N ALA A 21 1.90 14.21 -4.06
CA ALA A 21 1.69 15.16 -5.16
C ALA A 21 0.52 14.73 -6.05
N LEU A 22 0.38 13.43 -6.30
CA LEU A 22 -0.73 12.92 -7.09
C LEU A 22 -2.06 13.08 -6.35
N CYS A 23 -2.07 12.83 -5.04
CA CYS A 23 -3.28 12.98 -4.24
C CYS A 23 -3.84 14.40 -4.30
N GLU A 24 -2.96 15.38 -4.30
CA GLU A 24 -3.36 16.79 -4.27
C GLU A 24 -3.97 17.28 -5.59
N ARG A 25 -3.93 16.46 -6.64
CA ARG A 25 -4.47 16.83 -7.94
C ARG A 25 -5.95 16.52 -8.09
N TYR A 26 -6.56 15.85 -7.11
CA TYR A 26 -7.95 15.41 -7.19
C TYR A 26 -8.70 15.80 -5.93
N ASP A 27 -10.02 15.80 -6.02
CA ASP A 27 -10.88 16.27 -4.92
C ASP A 27 -10.94 15.30 -3.74
N ARG A 28 -10.89 14.00 -4.02
CA ARG A 28 -11.07 12.98 -2.99
C ARG A 28 -10.03 11.89 -3.20
N THR A 29 -9.04 11.88 -2.35
CA THR A 29 -7.94 10.90 -2.45
C THR A 29 -7.52 10.43 -1.07
N VAL A 30 -6.96 9.23 -1.05
CA VAL A 30 -6.35 8.62 0.13
C VAL A 30 -4.93 8.22 -0.24
N HIS A 31 -3.98 8.57 0.59
CA HIS A 31 -2.61 8.13 0.47
C HIS A 31 -2.35 7.04 1.51
N MET A 32 -2.08 5.83 1.06
CA MET A 32 -1.78 4.70 1.94
C MET A 32 -0.31 4.32 1.81
N GLU A 33 0.36 4.20 2.94
CA GLU A 33 1.75 3.77 2.99
C GLU A 33 1.81 2.38 3.62
N THR A 34 2.35 1.39 2.89
CA THR A 34 2.46 0.04 3.43
C THR A 34 3.37 0.00 4.64
N ASP A 35 4.37 0.88 4.71
CA ASP A 35 5.26 0.97 5.86
C ASP A 35 4.49 1.25 7.15
N GLN A 36 3.44 2.05 7.09
CA GLN A 36 2.62 2.33 8.27
C GLN A 36 1.79 1.12 8.69
N LEU A 37 1.35 0.32 7.72
CA LEU A 37 0.67 -0.92 8.05
C LEU A 37 1.60 -1.91 8.74
N TYR A 38 2.84 -2.04 8.25
CA TYR A 38 3.84 -2.86 8.93
C TYR A 38 4.11 -2.33 10.35
N ALA A 39 4.21 -1.02 10.49
CA ALA A 39 4.49 -0.40 11.79
C ALA A 39 3.35 -0.63 12.79
N SER A 40 2.15 -0.93 12.34
CA SER A 40 1.04 -1.23 13.23
C SER A 40 1.14 -2.61 13.87
N ILE A 41 2.03 -3.47 13.39
CA ILE A 41 2.25 -4.78 14.00
C ILE A 41 3.06 -4.56 15.27
N ARG A 42 2.41 -4.67 16.43
CA ARG A 42 3.03 -4.38 17.70
C ARG A 42 3.86 -5.53 18.24
N MET A 43 3.43 -6.74 17.99
CA MET A 43 4.11 -7.96 18.45
C MET A 43 4.14 -8.94 17.29
N GLY A 44 5.25 -9.66 17.17
CA GLY A 44 5.40 -10.67 16.11
C GLY A 44 5.86 -10.15 14.77
N PHE A 45 6.29 -8.88 14.70
CA PHE A 45 6.79 -8.31 13.46
C PHE A 45 8.07 -9.02 13.01
N ILE A 46 8.13 -9.31 11.71
CA ILE A 46 9.31 -9.88 11.06
C ILE A 46 9.73 -8.92 9.96
N SER A 47 11.01 -8.57 9.91
CA SER A 47 11.51 -7.71 8.82
C SER A 47 11.11 -8.32 7.47
N PRO A 48 10.50 -7.53 6.57
CA PRO A 48 9.91 -8.09 5.33
C PRO A 48 10.88 -8.82 4.42
N TRP A 49 12.18 -8.53 4.54
CA TRP A 49 13.20 -9.19 3.70
C TRP A 49 13.77 -10.46 4.33
N LYS A 50 13.36 -10.80 5.55
CA LYS A 50 13.90 -11.98 6.24
C LYS A 50 13.09 -13.23 5.91
N PRO A 51 13.72 -14.41 5.99
CA PRO A 51 12.98 -15.67 5.90
C PRO A 51 11.87 -15.72 6.96
N GLY A 52 10.76 -16.30 6.58
CA GLY A 52 9.63 -16.44 7.50
C GLY A 52 8.65 -15.28 7.43
N SER A 53 8.93 -14.23 6.65
CA SER A 53 8.05 -13.06 6.56
C SER A 53 6.93 -13.22 5.53
N THR A 54 6.91 -14.32 4.77
CA THR A 54 6.00 -14.46 3.63
C THR A 54 4.54 -14.28 4.01
N ARG A 55 4.08 -14.94 5.07
CA ARG A 55 2.68 -14.83 5.49
C ARG A 55 2.35 -13.44 5.98
N GLN A 56 3.27 -12.80 6.69
CA GLN A 56 3.08 -11.43 7.14
C GLN A 56 2.94 -10.48 5.95
N ASN A 57 3.82 -10.62 4.95
CA ASN A 57 3.80 -9.73 3.79
C ASN A 57 2.51 -9.91 2.99
N LEU A 58 2.00 -11.14 2.87
CA LEU A 58 0.69 -11.38 2.26
C LEU A 58 -0.43 -10.75 3.07
N MET A 59 -0.38 -10.89 4.39
CA MET A 59 -1.40 -10.32 5.27
C MET A 59 -1.46 -8.80 5.13
N VAL A 60 -0.31 -8.14 5.15
CA VAL A 60 -0.26 -6.68 5.01
C VAL A 60 -0.79 -6.25 3.64
N SER A 61 -0.40 -6.97 2.58
CA SER A 61 -0.88 -6.66 1.24
C SER A 61 -2.40 -6.82 1.13
N ARG A 62 -2.95 -7.86 1.72
CA ARG A 62 -4.40 -8.07 1.74
C ARG A 62 -5.13 -7.00 2.53
N ALA A 63 -4.55 -6.59 3.67
CA ALA A 63 -5.14 -5.51 4.47
C ALA A 63 -5.16 -4.21 3.69
N ALA A 64 -4.06 -3.88 3.01
CA ALA A 64 -3.98 -2.69 2.19
C ALA A 64 -4.99 -2.74 1.04
N ALA A 65 -5.11 -3.88 0.37
CA ALA A 65 -6.02 -4.03 -0.76
C ALA A 65 -7.49 -3.87 -0.32
N ARG A 66 -7.85 -4.45 0.81
CA ARG A 66 -9.22 -4.35 1.32
C ARG A 66 -9.56 -2.93 1.75
N ALA A 67 -8.62 -2.27 2.42
CA ALA A 67 -8.81 -0.87 2.80
C ALA A 67 -8.96 0.01 1.56
N ALA A 68 -8.10 -0.19 0.56
CA ALA A 68 -8.15 0.57 -0.67
C ALA A 68 -9.50 0.37 -1.38
N THR A 69 -9.99 -0.87 -1.43
CA THR A 69 -11.27 -1.16 -2.04
C THR A 69 -12.42 -0.44 -1.33
N ALA A 70 -12.38 -0.42 0.00
CA ALA A 70 -13.42 0.28 0.77
C ALA A 70 -13.45 1.78 0.44
N PHE A 71 -12.28 2.40 0.36
CA PHE A 71 -12.19 3.82 -0.02
C PHE A 71 -12.66 4.04 -1.45
N ALA A 72 -12.24 3.17 -2.38
CA ALA A 72 -12.61 3.31 -3.78
C ALA A 72 -14.12 3.18 -3.98
N GLN A 73 -14.78 2.35 -3.19
CA GLN A 73 -16.24 2.19 -3.24
C GLN A 73 -16.96 3.48 -2.87
N GLU A 74 -16.32 4.35 -2.09
CA GLU A 74 -16.85 5.64 -1.73
C GLU A 74 -16.37 6.75 -2.68
N GLN A 75 -15.86 6.35 -3.85
CA GLN A 75 -15.42 7.26 -4.91
C GLN A 75 -14.16 8.05 -4.58
N TYR A 76 -13.31 7.51 -3.72
CA TYR A 76 -11.99 8.07 -3.48
C TYR A 76 -10.97 7.42 -4.41
N GLY A 77 -10.05 8.22 -4.93
CA GLY A 77 -8.85 7.69 -5.57
C GLY A 77 -7.86 7.28 -4.47
N VAL A 78 -7.28 6.10 -4.60
CA VAL A 78 -6.36 5.59 -3.58
C VAL A 78 -4.98 5.42 -4.21
N PHE A 79 -3.99 6.03 -3.56
CA PHE A 79 -2.59 5.93 -3.98
C PHE A 79 -1.84 5.17 -2.89
N ILE A 80 -1.38 3.97 -3.24
CA ILE A 80 -0.68 3.10 -2.30
C ILE A 80 0.80 3.12 -2.64
N ASP A 81 1.65 3.55 -1.70
CA ASP A 81 3.09 3.48 -1.93
C ASP A 81 3.72 2.48 -0.97
N GLY A 82 4.80 1.85 -1.44
CA GLY A 82 5.52 0.89 -0.64
C GLY A 82 6.52 0.10 -1.45
N VAL A 83 7.29 -0.72 -0.75
CA VAL A 83 8.16 -1.70 -1.39
C VAL A 83 7.31 -2.95 -1.64
N ILE A 84 6.69 -3.01 -2.81
CA ILE A 84 5.76 -4.08 -3.14
C ILE A 84 6.40 -4.92 -4.24
N GLY A 85 6.80 -6.14 -3.88
CA GLY A 85 7.38 -7.07 -4.86
C GLY A 85 6.33 -7.58 -5.84
N PRO A 86 6.77 -7.99 -7.05
CA PRO A 86 5.83 -8.48 -8.07
C PRO A 86 4.94 -9.62 -7.58
N HIS A 87 5.45 -10.46 -6.69
CA HIS A 87 4.70 -11.61 -6.16
C HIS A 87 3.54 -11.19 -5.27
N LEU A 88 3.52 -9.94 -4.79
CA LEU A 88 2.44 -9.42 -3.96
C LEU A 88 1.38 -8.67 -4.75
N LEU A 89 1.68 -8.32 -6.01
CA LEU A 89 0.74 -7.55 -6.82
C LEU A 89 -0.63 -8.21 -6.97
N PRO A 90 -0.72 -9.55 -7.12
CA PRO A 90 -2.04 -10.18 -7.24
C PRO A 90 -2.97 -9.91 -6.06
N GLU A 91 -2.43 -9.58 -4.87
CA GLU A 91 -3.26 -9.30 -3.70
C GLU A 91 -4.02 -7.97 -3.85
N TYR A 92 -3.57 -7.09 -4.74
CA TYR A 92 -4.17 -5.78 -4.99
C TYR A 92 -5.13 -5.79 -6.18
N VAL A 93 -5.31 -6.92 -6.82
CA VAL A 93 -6.17 -7.07 -8.00
C VAL A 93 -7.32 -8.00 -7.65
N ASP A 94 -8.53 -7.61 -8.02
CA ASP A 94 -9.71 -8.44 -7.79
C ASP A 94 -9.74 -9.69 -8.67
#